data_95340d74e35c386b73d1171cb0676ed4
#
_entry.id   95340d74e35c386b73d1171cb0676ed4
#
_cell.length_a   1.000
_cell.length_b   1.000
_cell.length_c   1.000
_cell.angle_alpha   90.00
_cell.angle_beta   90.00
_cell.angle_gamma   90.00
#
_symmetry.space_group_name_H-M   'P 1'
#
loop_
_entity.id
_entity.type
_entity.pdbx_description
1 polymer ?
#
loop_
_entity_poly.entity_id
_entity_poly.type
_entity_poly.pdbx_seq_one_letter_code
_entity_poly.pdbx_strand_id
1 'polypeptide(L)'
;PRFEARYREVPDRELPRTESLKDTIERTMPYWKCILFPSLKDYDDLLVVAHGNSLRGIVKHLKHVSDDEIVRLNLPTAVPYVFEFDGGLNLVRDYFLGDPEKIRKMMEAVAGQGKKK
;
A
#
# COMPACT_ATOMS: atom_id res chain seq x y z
N PRO A 1 -12.81 -12.49 -11.46
CA PRO A 1 -12.87 -13.87 -10.94
C PRO A 1 -13.99 -14.71 -11.57
N ARG A 2 -15.18 -14.12 -11.79
CA ARG A 2 -16.40 -14.82 -12.25
C ARG A 2 -16.20 -15.75 -13.47
N PHE A 3 -15.30 -15.38 -14.39
CA PHE A 3 -15.04 -16.13 -15.63
C PHE A 3 -13.82 -17.03 -15.55
N GLU A 4 -13.13 -17.07 -14.41
CA GLU A 4 -11.93 -17.88 -14.22
C GLU A 4 -12.30 -19.29 -13.71
N ALA A 5 -11.74 -20.33 -14.33
CA ALA A 5 -12.05 -21.71 -14.01
C ALA A 5 -11.85 -22.07 -12.52
N ARG A 6 -10.86 -21.48 -11.86
CA ARG A 6 -10.54 -21.71 -10.44
C ARG A 6 -11.63 -21.25 -9.47
N TYR A 7 -12.54 -20.38 -9.90
CA TYR A 7 -13.63 -19.86 -9.06
C TYR A 7 -15.01 -20.41 -9.46
N ARG A 8 -15.05 -21.42 -10.34
CA ARG A 8 -16.31 -21.95 -10.91
C ARG A 8 -17.26 -22.51 -9.84
N GLU A 9 -16.70 -23.05 -8.75
CA GLU A 9 -17.48 -23.63 -7.64
C GLU A 9 -17.82 -22.61 -6.54
N VAL A 10 -17.30 -21.39 -6.64
CA VAL A 10 -17.60 -20.35 -5.67
C VAL A 10 -18.91 -19.64 -6.04
N PRO A 11 -19.89 -19.56 -5.12
CA PRO A 11 -21.13 -18.86 -5.39
C PRO A 11 -20.92 -17.41 -5.83
N ASP A 12 -21.64 -16.94 -6.84
CA ASP A 12 -21.51 -15.57 -7.41
C ASP A 12 -21.59 -14.45 -6.34
N ARG A 13 -22.35 -14.68 -5.27
CA ARG A 13 -22.49 -13.74 -4.14
C ARG A 13 -21.24 -13.58 -3.29
N GLU A 14 -20.35 -14.57 -3.32
CA GLU A 14 -19.10 -14.61 -2.55
C GLU A 14 -17.90 -14.09 -3.38
N LEU A 15 -18.11 -13.95 -4.69
CA LEU A 15 -17.08 -13.40 -5.57
C LEU A 15 -17.06 -11.87 -5.50
N PRO A 16 -15.92 -11.25 -5.17
CA PRO A 16 -15.81 -9.80 -5.19
C PRO A 16 -15.96 -9.29 -6.63
N ARG A 17 -16.87 -8.35 -6.84
CA ARG A 17 -17.10 -7.71 -8.16
C ARG A 17 -16.15 -6.54 -8.38
N THR A 18 -15.93 -5.75 -7.33
CA THR A 18 -15.04 -4.60 -7.30
C THR A 18 -14.47 -4.45 -5.89
N GLU A 19 -13.33 -3.82 -5.76
CA GLU A 19 -12.75 -3.44 -4.47
C GLU A 19 -12.29 -1.98 -4.58
N SER A 20 -12.81 -1.12 -3.73
CA SER A 20 -12.35 0.25 -3.62
C SER A 20 -11.06 0.35 -2.81
N LEU A 21 -10.37 1.49 -2.88
CA LEU A 21 -9.20 1.75 -2.00
C LEU A 21 -9.58 1.64 -0.53
N LYS A 22 -10.78 2.10 -0.15
CA LYS A 22 -11.31 1.99 1.22
C LYS A 22 -11.42 0.53 1.65
N ASP A 23 -12.06 -0.32 0.83
CA ASP A 23 -12.21 -1.75 1.11
C ASP A 23 -10.84 -2.44 1.25
N THR A 24 -9.88 -2.09 0.36
CA THR A 24 -8.51 -2.60 0.44
C THR A 24 -7.85 -2.21 1.75
N ILE A 25 -8.00 -0.97 2.20
CA ILE A 25 -7.44 -0.47 3.47
C ILE A 25 -8.07 -1.21 4.65
N GLU A 26 -9.40 -1.30 4.70
CA GLU A 26 -10.13 -2.00 5.77
C GLU A 26 -9.69 -3.46 5.91
N ARG A 27 -9.46 -4.14 4.79
CA ARG A 27 -8.99 -5.53 4.75
C ARG A 27 -7.52 -5.68 5.15
N THR A 28 -6.66 -4.72 4.80
CA THR A 28 -5.20 -4.78 5.02
C THR A 28 -4.82 -4.40 6.45
N MET A 29 -5.52 -3.43 7.05
CA MET A 29 -5.13 -2.85 8.34
C MET A 29 -5.13 -3.81 9.53
N PRO A 30 -6.03 -4.78 9.67
CA PRO A 30 -5.93 -5.77 10.74
C PRO A 30 -4.63 -6.56 10.70
N TYR A 31 -4.21 -7.03 9.52
CA TYR A 31 -2.96 -7.76 9.35
C TYR A 31 -1.73 -6.89 9.61
N TRP A 32 -1.74 -5.64 9.12
CA TRP A 32 -0.69 -4.68 9.44
C TRP A 32 -0.53 -4.48 10.95
N LYS A 33 -1.61 -4.15 11.64
CA LYS A 33 -1.60 -3.80 13.07
C LYS A 33 -1.30 -4.97 13.99
N CYS A 34 -1.82 -6.15 13.66
CA CYS A 34 -1.73 -7.32 14.55
C CYS A 34 -0.53 -8.23 14.27
N ILE A 35 0.02 -8.19 13.05
CA ILE A 35 1.08 -9.10 12.63
C ILE A 35 2.33 -8.33 12.20
N LEU A 36 2.24 -7.51 11.14
CA LEU A 36 3.42 -6.92 10.53
C LEU A 36 4.09 -5.87 11.42
N PHE A 37 3.33 -4.89 11.91
CA PHE A 37 3.89 -3.82 12.72
C PHE A 37 4.49 -4.31 14.05
N PRO A 38 3.85 -5.22 14.82
CA PRO A 38 4.46 -5.77 16.02
C PRO A 38 5.75 -6.55 15.77
N SER A 39 5.92 -7.18 14.59
CA SER A 39 7.14 -7.94 14.28
C SER A 39 8.40 -7.07 14.19
N LEU A 40 8.26 -5.75 14.03
CA LEU A 40 9.38 -4.80 14.14
C LEU A 40 10.07 -4.79 15.51
N LYS A 41 9.47 -5.40 16.54
CA LYS A 41 10.11 -5.60 17.84
C LYS A 41 11.14 -6.74 17.83
N ASP A 42 10.95 -7.67 16.90
CA ASP A 42 11.73 -8.90 16.82
C ASP A 42 12.76 -8.85 15.68
N TYR A 43 12.63 -7.91 14.75
CA TYR A 43 13.47 -7.77 13.56
C TYR A 43 13.91 -6.31 13.38
N ASP A 44 15.19 -6.13 13.02
CA ASP A 44 15.76 -4.80 12.72
C ASP A 44 15.15 -4.21 11.43
N ASP A 45 14.88 -5.07 10.44
CA ASP A 45 14.33 -4.69 9.15
C ASP A 45 13.13 -5.57 8.77
N LEU A 46 12.10 -4.96 8.22
CA LEU A 46 10.93 -5.62 7.67
C LEU A 46 10.67 -5.18 6.24
N LEU A 47 10.78 -6.09 5.28
CA LEU A 47 10.42 -5.82 3.88
C LEU A 47 8.97 -6.21 3.62
N VAL A 48 8.15 -5.23 3.24
CA VAL A 48 6.75 -5.44 2.83
C VAL A 48 6.61 -5.24 1.32
N VAL A 49 6.26 -6.31 0.61
CA VAL A 49 5.99 -6.28 -0.83
C VAL A 49 4.52 -6.57 -1.07
N ALA A 50 3.81 -5.62 -1.67
CA ALA A 50 2.38 -5.73 -1.90
C ALA A 50 1.90 -4.86 -3.07
N HIS A 51 0.62 -5.00 -3.44
CA HIS A 51 -0.01 -4.14 -4.41
C HIS A 51 -0.06 -2.68 -3.91
N GLY A 52 0.04 -1.72 -4.84
CA GLY A 52 0.08 -0.29 -4.52
C GLY A 52 -1.06 0.20 -3.62
N ASN A 53 -2.27 -0.32 -3.78
CA ASN A 53 -3.41 0.05 -2.93
C ASN A 53 -3.27 -0.44 -1.49
N SER A 54 -2.72 -1.64 -1.27
CA SER A 54 -2.42 -2.15 0.08
C SER A 54 -1.31 -1.32 0.73
N LEU A 55 -0.26 -0.98 -0.03
CA LEU A 55 0.82 -0.12 0.45
C LEU A 55 0.34 1.29 0.77
N ARG A 56 -0.57 1.88 -0.04
CA ARG A 56 -1.21 3.16 0.27
C ARG A 56 -1.93 3.13 1.61
N GLY A 57 -2.61 2.02 1.94
CA GLY A 57 -3.27 1.86 3.23
C GLY A 57 -2.29 1.92 4.40
N ILE A 58 -1.13 1.26 4.28
CA ILE A 58 -0.06 1.31 5.28
C ILE A 58 0.50 2.73 5.41
N VAL A 59 0.81 3.39 4.29
CA VAL A 59 1.30 4.78 4.27
C VAL A 59 0.30 5.74 4.92
N LYS A 60 -1.00 5.60 4.56
CA LYS A 60 -2.06 6.40 5.15
C LYS A 60 -2.08 6.29 6.68
N HIS A 61 -1.95 5.06 7.18
CA HIS A 61 -1.94 4.80 8.62
C HIS A 61 -0.70 5.38 9.30
N LEU A 62 0.49 5.18 8.73
CA LEU A 62 1.76 5.64 9.33
C LEU A 62 1.92 7.16 9.31
N LYS A 63 1.46 7.82 8.26
CA LYS A 63 1.61 9.28 8.07
C LYS A 63 0.37 10.09 8.42
N HIS A 64 -0.70 9.44 8.88
CA HIS A 64 -2.00 10.08 9.19
C HIS A 64 -2.57 10.91 8.03
N VAL A 65 -2.37 10.42 6.80
CA VAL A 65 -2.85 11.07 5.57
C VAL A 65 -4.37 10.96 5.48
N SER A 66 -5.03 12.05 5.07
CA SER A 66 -6.49 12.08 4.88
C SER A 66 -6.97 11.18 3.73
N ASP A 67 -8.29 10.95 3.65
CA ASP A 67 -8.89 10.16 2.57
C ASP A 67 -8.70 10.82 1.19
N ASP A 68 -8.76 12.14 1.14
CA ASP A 68 -8.57 12.91 -0.10
C ASP A 68 -7.11 12.93 -0.57
N GLU A 69 -6.18 12.99 0.36
CA GLU A 69 -4.75 12.99 0.07
C GLU A 69 -4.26 11.62 -0.37
N ILE A 70 -4.73 10.53 0.26
CA ILE A 70 -4.28 9.18 -0.09
C ILE A 70 -4.66 8.78 -1.52
N VAL A 71 -5.77 9.28 -2.04
CA VAL A 71 -6.19 9.04 -3.43
C VAL A 71 -5.19 9.65 -4.42
N ARG A 72 -4.56 10.76 -4.05
CA ARG A 72 -3.58 11.48 -4.87
C ARG A 72 -2.16 10.96 -4.70
N LEU A 73 -1.90 10.17 -3.66
CA LEU A 73 -0.57 9.60 -3.43
C LEU A 73 -0.24 8.56 -4.51
N ASN A 74 0.80 8.82 -5.26
CA ASN A 74 1.31 7.91 -6.27
C ASN A 74 2.58 7.24 -5.75
N LEU A 75 2.53 5.91 -5.56
CA LEU A 75 3.70 5.13 -5.19
C LEU A 75 4.36 4.61 -6.47
N PRO A 76 5.63 4.94 -6.73
CA PRO A 76 6.33 4.44 -7.90
C PRO A 76 6.58 2.93 -7.76
N THR A 77 6.40 2.18 -8.84
CA THR A 77 6.64 0.74 -8.88
C THR A 77 8.13 0.44 -8.78
N ALA A 78 8.50 -0.60 -8.04
CA ALA A 78 9.88 -1.06 -7.87
C ALA A 78 10.85 -0.03 -7.27
N VAL A 79 10.33 0.96 -6.54
CA VAL A 79 11.13 1.89 -5.74
C VAL A 79 10.82 1.64 -4.27
N PRO A 80 11.79 1.23 -3.44
CA PRO A 80 11.57 1.06 -2.01
C PRO A 80 11.21 2.38 -1.34
N TYR A 81 10.14 2.36 -0.54
CA TYR A 81 9.76 3.46 0.34
C TYR A 81 10.10 3.05 1.77
N VAL A 82 11.05 3.73 2.36
CA VAL A 82 11.60 3.40 3.67
C VAL A 82 10.90 4.21 4.75
N PHE A 83 10.57 3.54 5.85
CA PHE A 83 10.05 4.12 7.08
C PHE A 83 10.98 3.71 8.22
N GLU A 84 11.54 4.66 8.92
CA GLU A 84 12.41 4.41 10.08
C GLU A 84 11.67 4.72 11.37
N PHE A 85 11.77 3.80 12.32
CA PHE A 85 11.14 3.89 13.63
C PHE A 85 12.19 3.94 14.74
N ASP A 86 11.86 4.61 15.84
CA ASP A 86 12.66 4.57 17.06
C ASP A 86 12.39 3.29 17.87
N GLY A 87 13.08 3.09 18.99
CA GLY A 87 12.91 1.93 19.88
C GLY A 87 11.50 1.82 20.50
N GLY A 88 10.72 2.89 20.47
CA GLY A 88 9.30 2.91 20.88
C GLY A 88 8.32 2.68 19.72
N LEU A 89 8.82 2.36 18.52
CA LEU A 89 8.06 2.22 17.28
C LEU A 89 7.33 3.50 16.85
N ASN A 90 7.88 4.66 17.21
CA ASN A 90 7.42 5.94 16.65
C ASN A 90 8.10 6.20 15.32
N LEU A 91 7.35 6.67 14.32
CA LEU A 91 7.90 7.02 13.02
C LEU A 91 8.85 8.22 13.17
N VAL A 92 10.12 8.05 12.77
CA VAL A 92 11.16 9.09 12.84
C VAL A 92 11.28 9.82 11.51
N ARG A 93 11.35 9.07 10.40
CA ARG A 93 11.43 9.63 9.05
C ARG A 93 10.98 8.63 8.00
N ASP A 94 10.69 9.16 6.81
CA ASP A 94 10.35 8.37 5.64
C ASP A 94 11.01 8.93 4.38
N TYR A 95 11.42 8.06 3.46
CA TYR A 95 12.04 8.48 2.20
C TYR A 95 12.01 7.35 1.15
N PHE A 96 12.06 7.74 -0.13
CA PHE A 96 12.25 6.78 -1.22
C PHE A 96 13.74 6.51 -1.45
N LEU A 97 14.11 5.24 -1.67
CA LEU A 97 15.48 4.87 -2.07
C LEU A 97 15.65 5.06 -3.58
N GLY A 98 16.57 5.94 -3.95
CA GLY A 98 16.94 6.15 -5.35
C GLY A 98 17.16 7.62 -5.69
N ASP A 99 17.36 7.87 -6.97
CA ASP A 99 17.54 9.22 -7.51
C ASP A 99 16.23 10.02 -7.44
N PRO A 100 16.19 11.17 -6.71
CA PRO A 100 14.97 11.96 -6.50
C PRO A 100 14.31 12.41 -7.80
N GLU A 101 15.09 12.76 -8.82
CA GLU A 101 14.58 13.21 -10.13
C GLU A 101 13.87 12.07 -10.87
N LYS A 102 14.45 10.87 -10.85
CA LYS A 102 13.83 9.68 -11.45
C LYS A 102 12.56 9.31 -10.73
N ILE A 103 12.58 9.32 -9.40
CA ILE A 103 11.42 9.00 -8.56
C ILE A 103 10.28 9.97 -8.86
N ARG A 104 10.55 11.28 -8.91
CA ARG A 104 9.54 12.29 -9.25
C ARG A 104 8.89 12.02 -10.61
N LYS A 105 9.67 11.73 -11.64
CA LYS A 105 9.17 11.39 -12.98
C LYS A 105 8.30 10.13 -12.98
N MET A 106 8.68 9.11 -12.20
CA MET A 106 7.89 7.89 -12.06
C MET A 106 6.55 8.15 -11.36
N MET A 107 6.52 8.98 -10.33
CA MET A 107 5.29 9.38 -9.63
C MET A 107 4.34 10.14 -10.56
N GLU A 108 4.87 11.06 -11.38
CA GLU A 108 4.11 11.80 -12.39
C GLU A 108 3.53 10.87 -13.46
N ALA A 109 4.31 9.86 -13.90
CA ALA A 109 3.85 8.86 -14.86
C ALA A 109 2.69 8.01 -14.31
N VAL A 110 2.75 7.60 -13.04
CA VAL A 110 1.64 6.88 -12.36
C VAL A 110 0.40 7.76 -12.28
N ALA A 111 0.55 9.06 -11.95
CA ALA A 111 -0.56 10.02 -11.92
C ALA A 111 -1.24 10.19 -13.28
N GLY A 112 -0.47 10.10 -14.37
CA GLY A 112 -0.97 10.20 -15.75
C GLY A 112 -1.76 8.98 -16.22
N GLN A 113 -1.48 7.79 -15.71
CA GLN A 113 -2.16 6.55 -16.11
C GLN A 113 -3.65 6.54 -15.74
N GLY A 114 -4.05 7.19 -14.66
CA GLY A 114 -5.45 7.31 -14.22
C GLY A 114 -6.30 8.30 -15.02
N LYS A 115 -5.69 9.13 -15.90
CA LYS A 115 -6.38 10.17 -16.68
C LYS A 115 -6.68 9.78 -18.12
N LYS A 116 -6.20 8.62 -18.60
CA LYS A 116 -6.58 8.09 -19.92
C LYS A 116 -7.89 7.34 -19.81
N LYS A 117 -8.97 8.06 -19.98
CA LYS A 117 -10.23 7.55 -20.51
C LYS A 117 -10.43 8.07 -21.89
#